data_3adf08d5f44a153d6b327ffb46bf640e
#
_entry.id   3adf08d5f44a153d6b327ffb46bf640e
#
_cell.length_a   1.000
_cell.length_b   1.000
_cell.length_c   1.000
_cell.angle_alpha   90.00
_cell.angle_beta   90.00
_cell.angle_gamma   90.00
#
_symmetry.space_group_name_H-M   'P 1'
#
loop_
_entity.id
_entity.type
_entity.pdbx_description
1 polymer ?
#
loop_
_entity_poly.entity_id
_entity_poly.type
_entity_poly.pdbx_seq_one_letter_code
_entity_poly.pdbx_strand_id
1 'polypeptide(L)'
;MPQVTLGEILAGNKDPNRVVGAFNIHNLEFIRGLVQAAESEKTPVIMMINEAVLKYGRIDCLGVAALSAAKSAGVPIAVMVDHGTDCAFLKECLDAGMDVMYDGSALPFEQNVAQTKEMVCYAHQRGRCVEGEIGTLGILEDGGAAGEQHLTTVREAVTFYEQTGVDVLAISVGNVHGLYHGEANINVERIDEIHAALGEVPVVMHGGSDIPSRLSTARCGRGYANSI
;
A
#
# COMPACT_ATOMS: atom_id res chain seq x y z
N MET A 1 1.13 14.76 16.09
CA MET A 1 0.41 15.28 14.92
C MET A 1 -0.28 14.11 14.26
N PRO A 2 -1.60 14.12 14.11
CA PRO A 2 -2.31 12.90 13.73
C PRO A 2 -2.18 12.50 12.26
N GLN A 3 -2.20 13.46 11.30
CA GLN A 3 -1.91 13.12 9.91
C GLN A 3 -0.38 13.05 9.69
N VAL A 4 0.08 11.90 9.18
CA VAL A 4 1.48 11.60 8.86
C VAL A 4 1.59 11.11 7.42
N THR A 5 2.80 11.06 6.87
CA THR A 5 3.05 10.41 5.58
C THR A 5 3.17 8.89 5.74
N LEU A 6 3.09 8.17 4.62
CA LEU A 6 3.33 6.73 4.56
C LEU A 6 4.73 6.39 5.10
N GLY A 7 5.75 7.14 4.73
CA GLY A 7 7.10 6.95 5.24
C GLY A 7 7.21 7.18 6.75
N GLU A 8 6.57 8.23 7.28
CA GLU A 8 6.59 8.52 8.72
C GLU A 8 5.89 7.45 9.56
N ILE A 9 4.72 6.95 9.10
CA ILE A 9 3.97 5.92 9.85
C ILE A 9 4.71 4.59 9.88
N LEU A 10 5.35 4.21 8.79
CA LEU A 10 6.13 2.97 8.70
C LEU A 10 7.45 3.07 9.47
N ALA A 11 8.16 4.19 9.36
CA ALA A 11 9.37 4.44 10.17
C ALA A 11 9.07 4.51 11.68
N GLY A 12 7.85 4.90 12.04
CA GLY A 12 7.37 4.91 13.44
C GLY A 12 7.13 3.52 14.02
N ASN A 13 6.93 2.50 13.19
CA ASN A 13 6.75 1.12 13.63
C ASN A 13 8.09 0.49 14.01
N LYS A 14 8.42 0.51 15.30
CA LYS A 14 9.69 -0.01 15.83
C LYS A 14 9.63 -1.50 16.21
N ASP A 15 8.44 -2.08 16.28
CA ASP A 15 8.27 -3.49 16.62
C ASP A 15 8.35 -4.36 15.36
N PRO A 16 9.37 -5.21 15.21
CA PRO A 16 9.54 -6.06 14.04
C PRO A 16 8.45 -7.15 13.92
N ASN A 17 7.67 -7.36 14.97
CA ASN A 17 6.58 -8.34 14.99
C ASN A 17 5.20 -7.70 14.74
N ARG A 18 5.16 -6.41 14.46
CA ARG A 18 3.92 -5.69 14.14
C ARG A 18 3.96 -5.17 12.71
N VAL A 19 2.86 -5.31 12.03
CA VAL A 19 2.59 -4.66 10.75
C VAL A 19 1.68 -3.45 10.98
N VAL A 20 1.80 -2.44 10.15
CA VAL A 20 0.83 -1.35 10.11
C VAL A 20 -0.31 -1.79 9.20
N GLY A 21 -1.53 -1.78 9.71
CA GLY A 21 -2.72 -2.14 8.93
C GLY A 21 -3.07 -1.02 7.95
N ALA A 22 -3.39 -1.40 6.71
CA ALA A 22 -3.88 -0.50 5.68
C ALA A 22 -5.29 -0.94 5.24
N PHE A 23 -6.23 0.00 5.28
CA PHE A 23 -7.66 -0.31 5.13
C PHE A 23 -8.30 0.59 4.09
N ASN A 24 -9.00 -0.03 3.14
CA ASN A 24 -9.76 0.70 2.13
C ASN A 24 -11.01 1.32 2.72
N ILE A 25 -11.21 2.60 2.45
CA ILE A 25 -12.42 3.34 2.79
C ILE A 25 -13.19 3.71 1.51
N HIS A 26 -14.52 3.67 1.58
CA HIS A 26 -15.40 3.92 0.43
C HIS A 26 -16.37 5.07 0.67
N ASN A 27 -16.60 5.46 1.92
CA ASN A 27 -17.56 6.48 2.33
C ASN A 27 -17.23 7.05 3.71
N LEU A 28 -18.06 7.96 4.21
CA LEU A 28 -17.85 8.62 5.51
C LEU A 28 -17.99 7.67 6.70
N GLU A 29 -18.81 6.65 6.59
CA GLU A 29 -19.04 5.65 7.63
C GLU A 29 -17.77 4.82 7.84
N PHE A 30 -17.11 4.42 6.76
CA PHE A 30 -15.81 3.72 6.82
C PHE A 30 -14.72 4.63 7.43
N ILE A 31 -14.65 5.90 7.04
CA ILE A 31 -13.70 6.87 7.63
C ILE A 31 -13.90 6.92 9.15
N ARG A 32 -15.13 7.11 9.60
CA ARG A 32 -15.45 7.20 11.04
C ARG A 32 -15.13 5.90 11.77
N GLY A 33 -15.55 4.77 11.21
CA GLY A 33 -15.32 3.45 11.81
C GLY A 33 -13.83 3.16 11.97
N LEU A 34 -13.03 3.44 10.93
CA LEU A 34 -11.59 3.22 10.97
C LEU A 34 -10.90 4.12 11.99
N VAL A 35 -11.23 5.41 12.04
CA VAL A 35 -10.66 6.34 13.03
C VAL A 35 -11.01 5.91 14.45
N GLN A 36 -12.29 5.56 14.72
CA GLN A 36 -12.72 5.09 16.04
C GLN A 36 -12.00 3.80 16.46
N ALA A 37 -11.83 2.84 15.55
CA ALA A 37 -11.11 1.60 15.82
C ALA A 37 -9.63 1.88 16.12
N ALA A 38 -8.96 2.70 15.30
CA ALA A 38 -7.56 3.07 15.48
C ALA A 38 -7.32 3.77 16.83
N GLU A 39 -8.21 4.70 17.22
CA GLU A 39 -8.13 5.41 18.51
C GLU A 39 -8.40 4.48 19.70
N SER A 40 -9.40 3.59 19.59
CA SER A 40 -9.71 2.59 20.63
C SER A 40 -8.54 1.67 20.90
N GLU A 41 -7.91 1.18 19.84
CA GLU A 41 -6.76 0.28 19.89
C GLU A 41 -5.42 1.02 20.10
N LYS A 42 -5.43 2.36 20.08
CA LYS A 42 -4.23 3.22 20.16
C LYS A 42 -3.16 2.81 19.15
N THR A 43 -3.60 2.48 17.94
CA THR A 43 -2.76 1.91 16.89
C THR A 43 -2.74 2.83 15.66
N PRO A 44 -1.55 3.08 15.07
CA PRO A 44 -1.47 3.79 13.80
C PRO A 44 -2.06 2.94 12.68
N VAL A 45 -2.72 3.60 11.70
CA VAL A 45 -3.31 2.93 10.54
C VAL A 45 -3.09 3.72 9.26
N ILE A 46 -3.11 3.04 8.13
CA ILE A 46 -3.11 3.64 6.80
C ILE A 46 -4.55 3.57 6.26
N MET A 47 -5.08 4.73 5.90
CA MET A 47 -6.38 4.88 5.26
C MET A 47 -6.16 4.95 3.75
N MET A 48 -6.67 3.96 3.03
CA MET A 48 -6.51 3.86 1.59
C MET A 48 -7.81 4.16 0.86
N ILE A 49 -7.71 4.74 -0.32
CA ILE A 49 -8.84 4.99 -1.20
C ILE A 49 -8.46 4.51 -2.59
N ASN A 50 -9.12 3.46 -3.07
CA ASN A 50 -8.89 2.97 -4.42
C ASN A 50 -9.14 4.09 -5.44
N GLU A 51 -8.36 4.13 -6.52
CA GLU A 51 -8.43 5.17 -7.55
C GLU A 51 -9.85 5.37 -8.10
N ALA A 52 -10.55 4.28 -8.44
CA ALA A 52 -11.90 4.35 -8.98
C ALA A 52 -12.90 4.92 -7.97
N VAL A 53 -12.78 4.53 -6.69
CA VAL A 53 -13.60 5.04 -5.59
C VAL A 53 -13.34 6.54 -5.40
N LEU A 54 -12.08 6.97 -5.44
CA LEU A 54 -11.75 8.38 -5.26
C LEU A 54 -12.15 9.24 -6.47
N LYS A 55 -12.06 8.71 -7.70
CA LYS A 55 -12.58 9.39 -8.90
C LYS A 55 -14.10 9.60 -8.80
N TYR A 56 -14.85 8.60 -8.32
CA TYR A 56 -16.28 8.71 -8.09
C TYR A 56 -16.61 9.64 -6.91
N GLY A 57 -15.95 9.47 -5.78
CA GLY A 57 -16.15 10.22 -4.53
C GLY A 57 -15.52 11.61 -4.52
N ARG A 58 -14.71 11.93 -5.51
CA ARG A 58 -13.98 13.19 -5.73
C ARG A 58 -12.95 13.52 -4.65
N ILE A 59 -11.83 14.07 -5.06
CA ILE A 59 -10.75 14.52 -4.14
C ILE A 59 -11.28 15.57 -3.17
N ASP A 60 -12.03 16.56 -3.69
CA ASP A 60 -12.59 17.69 -2.93
C ASP A 60 -13.74 17.31 -2.00
N CYS A 61 -14.24 16.07 -2.07
CA CYS A 61 -15.26 15.54 -1.17
C CYS A 61 -14.69 14.42 -0.30
N LEU A 62 -14.53 13.20 -0.86
CA LEU A 62 -14.09 12.02 -0.09
C LEU A 62 -12.62 12.18 0.37
N GLY A 63 -11.74 12.64 -0.52
CA GLY A 63 -10.33 12.87 -0.18
C GLY A 63 -10.14 13.88 0.94
N VAL A 64 -10.82 15.03 0.84
CA VAL A 64 -10.77 16.07 1.88
C VAL A 64 -11.37 15.56 3.19
N ALA A 65 -12.45 14.77 3.15
CA ALA A 65 -13.02 14.17 4.37
C ALA A 65 -12.04 13.22 5.05
N ALA A 66 -11.35 12.35 4.29
CA ALA A 66 -10.34 11.44 4.81
C ALA A 66 -9.16 12.20 5.44
N LEU A 67 -8.61 13.20 4.73
CA LEU A 67 -7.53 14.04 5.24
C LEU A 67 -7.92 14.82 6.51
N SER A 68 -9.15 15.35 6.54
CA SER A 68 -9.68 16.07 7.72
C SER A 68 -9.82 15.13 8.92
N ALA A 69 -10.31 13.94 8.72
CA ALA A 69 -10.45 12.93 9.77
C ALA A 69 -9.07 12.51 10.30
N ALA A 70 -8.10 12.25 9.40
CA ALA A 70 -6.74 11.94 9.79
C ALA A 70 -6.08 13.06 10.61
N LYS A 71 -6.28 14.34 10.22
CA LYS A 71 -5.75 15.50 10.98
C LYS A 71 -6.33 15.62 12.38
N SER A 72 -7.57 15.20 12.58
CA SER A 72 -8.30 15.33 13.84
C SER A 72 -8.16 14.12 14.77
N ALA A 73 -7.65 12.99 14.25
CA ALA A 73 -7.52 11.76 15.01
C ALA A 73 -6.51 11.87 16.17
N GLY A 74 -6.71 11.08 17.22
CA GLY A 74 -5.81 10.99 18.37
C GLY A 74 -4.59 10.09 18.15
N VAL A 75 -4.53 9.39 17.03
CA VAL A 75 -3.43 8.46 16.64
C VAL A 75 -2.90 8.82 15.25
N PRO A 76 -1.66 8.42 14.90
CA PRO A 76 -1.12 8.67 13.56
C PRO A 76 -1.94 7.95 12.48
N ILE A 77 -2.34 8.69 11.44
CA ILE A 77 -3.04 8.15 10.27
C ILE A 77 -2.39 8.70 9.00
N ALA A 78 -1.96 7.81 8.11
CA ALA A 78 -1.60 8.16 6.74
C ALA A 78 -2.80 8.00 5.83
N VAL A 79 -2.92 8.85 4.82
CA VAL A 79 -3.99 8.78 3.80
C VAL A 79 -3.34 8.65 2.44
N MET A 80 -3.72 7.62 1.68
CA MET A 80 -3.13 7.35 0.38
C MET A 80 -4.15 6.87 -0.65
N VAL A 81 -3.81 7.06 -1.92
CA VAL A 81 -4.50 6.41 -3.04
C VAL A 81 -3.96 5.00 -3.22
N ASP A 82 -4.84 4.04 -3.41
CA ASP A 82 -4.58 2.63 -3.57
C ASP A 82 -4.73 2.22 -5.04
N HIS A 83 -3.76 1.48 -5.59
CA HIS A 83 -3.70 1.00 -6.97
C HIS A 83 -4.01 2.05 -8.04
N GLY A 84 -3.30 3.17 -7.99
CA GLY A 84 -3.45 4.23 -8.98
C GLY A 84 -2.66 3.96 -10.26
N THR A 85 -3.31 4.11 -11.41
CA THR A 85 -2.70 3.93 -12.74
C THR A 85 -2.70 5.21 -13.57
N ASP A 86 -3.54 6.18 -13.23
CA ASP A 86 -3.64 7.47 -13.91
C ASP A 86 -2.69 8.50 -13.28
N CYS A 87 -1.51 8.66 -13.89
CA CYS A 87 -0.48 9.57 -13.39
C CYS A 87 -0.97 11.03 -13.22
N ALA A 88 -1.89 11.50 -14.07
CA ALA A 88 -2.41 12.86 -13.94
C ALA A 88 -3.28 12.99 -12.69
N PHE A 89 -4.18 12.04 -12.48
CA PHE A 89 -5.02 12.00 -11.30
C PHE A 89 -4.22 11.81 -10.00
N LEU A 90 -3.20 10.96 -10.01
CA LEU A 90 -2.33 10.76 -8.84
C LEU A 90 -1.57 12.04 -8.46
N LYS A 91 -1.14 12.85 -9.46
CA LYS A 91 -0.53 14.16 -9.20
C LYS A 91 -1.51 15.13 -8.53
N GLU A 92 -2.79 15.12 -8.91
CA GLU A 92 -3.83 15.90 -8.21
C GLU A 92 -4.02 15.44 -6.76
N CYS A 93 -3.95 14.13 -6.51
CA CYS A 93 -4.04 13.56 -5.17
C CYS A 93 -2.84 13.97 -4.29
N LEU A 94 -1.62 13.94 -4.85
CA LEU A 94 -0.41 14.43 -4.19
C LEU A 94 -0.51 15.93 -3.86
N ASP A 95 -1.02 16.74 -4.78
CA ASP A 95 -1.27 18.18 -4.57
C ASP A 95 -2.29 18.44 -3.47
N ALA A 96 -3.27 17.55 -3.31
CA ALA A 96 -4.24 17.60 -2.22
C ALA A 96 -3.67 17.17 -0.85
N GLY A 97 -2.48 16.57 -0.81
CA GLY A 97 -1.79 16.17 0.43
C GLY A 97 -1.99 14.71 0.81
N MET A 98 -2.38 13.86 -0.13
CA MET A 98 -2.38 12.39 0.03
C MET A 98 -1.05 11.81 -0.44
N ASP A 99 -0.65 10.67 0.10
CA ASP A 99 0.37 9.81 -0.51
C ASP A 99 -0.28 8.95 -1.59
N VAL A 100 0.49 8.31 -2.45
CA VAL A 100 -0.06 7.51 -3.54
C VAL A 100 0.67 6.19 -3.72
N MET A 101 -0.06 5.17 -4.13
CA MET A 101 0.50 4.00 -4.77
C MET A 101 0.38 4.17 -6.29
N TYR A 102 1.52 4.12 -6.98
CA TYR A 102 1.53 4.01 -8.43
C TYR A 102 1.68 2.53 -8.81
N ASP A 103 0.63 1.98 -9.42
CA ASP A 103 0.60 0.59 -9.87
C ASP A 103 0.91 0.50 -11.37
N GLY A 104 2.20 0.29 -11.66
CA GLY A 104 2.68 0.01 -13.01
C GLY A 104 2.93 -1.49 -13.27
N SER A 105 2.46 -2.39 -12.40
CA SER A 105 2.74 -3.84 -12.46
C SER A 105 2.29 -4.51 -13.75
N ALA A 106 1.27 -3.97 -14.41
CA ALA A 106 0.80 -4.44 -15.72
C ALA A 106 1.67 -3.97 -16.90
N LEU A 107 2.60 -3.04 -16.69
CA LEU A 107 3.49 -2.52 -17.72
C LEU A 107 4.78 -3.36 -17.83
N PRO A 108 5.49 -3.29 -18.97
CA PRO A 108 6.86 -3.77 -19.04
C PRO A 108 7.73 -3.11 -17.94
N PHE A 109 8.65 -3.87 -17.34
CA PHE A 109 9.45 -3.44 -16.18
C PHE A 109 10.09 -2.05 -16.35
N GLU A 110 10.73 -1.79 -17.50
CA GLU A 110 11.38 -0.51 -17.79
C GLU A 110 10.39 0.68 -17.85
N GLN A 111 9.17 0.43 -18.31
CA GLN A 111 8.11 1.44 -18.33
C GLN A 111 7.58 1.71 -16.92
N ASN A 112 7.38 0.66 -16.14
CA ASN A 112 7.01 0.79 -14.73
C ASN A 112 8.06 1.60 -13.98
N VAL A 113 9.34 1.26 -14.12
CA VAL A 113 10.46 2.00 -13.52
C VAL A 113 10.42 3.48 -13.91
N ALA A 114 10.28 3.79 -15.21
CA ALA A 114 10.30 5.17 -15.68
C ALA A 114 9.14 6.01 -15.11
N GLN A 115 7.93 5.47 -15.11
CA GLN A 115 6.74 6.17 -14.62
C GLN A 115 6.73 6.28 -13.09
N THR A 116 7.12 5.22 -12.39
CA THR A 116 7.27 5.25 -10.92
C THR A 116 8.29 6.31 -10.49
N LYS A 117 9.45 6.36 -11.16
CA LYS A 117 10.47 7.38 -10.89
C LYS A 117 9.95 8.81 -11.08
N GLU A 118 9.18 9.05 -12.15
CA GLU A 118 8.56 10.36 -12.37
C GLU A 118 7.60 10.71 -11.23
N MET A 119 6.80 9.73 -10.78
CA MET A 119 5.86 9.93 -9.68
C MET A 119 6.58 10.22 -8.36
N VAL A 120 7.66 9.49 -8.05
CA VAL A 120 8.51 9.73 -6.88
C VAL A 120 9.09 11.14 -6.90
N CYS A 121 9.66 11.57 -8.03
CA CYS A 121 10.18 12.92 -8.15
C CYS A 121 9.10 13.99 -7.90
N TYR A 122 7.89 13.76 -8.39
CA TYR A 122 6.77 14.69 -8.19
C TYR A 122 6.29 14.74 -6.74
N ALA A 123 6.18 13.58 -6.10
CA ALA A 123 5.73 13.43 -4.71
C ALA A 123 6.73 14.05 -3.72
N HIS A 124 8.01 13.77 -3.89
CA HIS A 124 9.06 14.26 -2.97
C HIS A 124 9.15 15.79 -2.95
N GLN A 125 8.89 16.48 -4.08
CA GLN A 125 8.80 17.95 -4.10
C GLN A 125 7.66 18.52 -3.23
N ARG A 126 6.71 17.67 -2.84
CA ARG A 126 5.53 17.99 -2.02
C ARG A 126 5.62 17.43 -0.60
N GLY A 127 6.73 16.77 -0.27
CA GLY A 127 6.88 16.07 1.01
C GLY A 127 5.89 14.92 1.16
N ARG A 128 5.56 14.24 0.03
CA ARG A 128 4.68 13.07 -0.03
C ARG A 128 5.48 11.83 -0.40
N CYS A 129 4.91 10.66 -0.13
CA CYS A 129 5.50 9.37 -0.40
C CYS A 129 4.82 8.66 -1.57
N VAL A 130 5.59 7.79 -2.22
CA VAL A 130 5.11 6.90 -3.27
C VAL A 130 5.38 5.45 -2.89
N GLU A 131 4.34 4.64 -2.97
CA GLU A 131 4.45 3.20 -3.05
C GLU A 131 4.48 2.78 -4.52
N GLY A 132 5.40 1.88 -4.88
CA GLY A 132 5.44 1.29 -6.22
C GLY A 132 5.21 -0.21 -6.14
N GLU A 133 4.68 -0.81 -7.21
CA GLU A 133 4.41 -2.24 -7.28
C GLU A 133 5.20 -2.94 -8.37
N ILE A 134 5.71 -4.13 -8.04
CA ILE A 134 6.34 -5.06 -8.98
C ILE A 134 5.85 -6.49 -8.78
N GLY A 135 5.92 -7.26 -9.85
CA GLY A 135 5.24 -8.54 -9.93
C GLY A 135 3.77 -8.34 -10.35
N THR A 136 3.05 -9.41 -10.56
CA THR A 136 1.61 -9.35 -10.86
C THR A 136 0.84 -10.13 -9.82
N LEU A 137 -0.13 -9.47 -9.19
CA LEU A 137 -1.08 -10.12 -8.30
C LEU A 137 -2.13 -10.88 -9.11
N GLY A 138 -2.48 -12.08 -8.66
CA GLY A 138 -3.66 -12.76 -9.19
C GLY A 138 -4.93 -12.06 -8.74
N ILE A 139 -5.89 -11.90 -9.65
CA ILE A 139 -7.24 -11.50 -9.31
C ILE A 139 -8.10 -12.77 -9.31
N LEU A 140 -8.70 -13.07 -8.17
CA LEU A 140 -9.68 -14.15 -8.07
C LEU A 140 -11.05 -13.59 -8.47
N GLU A 141 -11.45 -13.84 -9.71
CA GLU A 141 -12.85 -13.66 -10.10
C GLU A 141 -13.69 -14.84 -9.57
N ASP A 142 -14.98 -14.62 -9.35
CA ASP A 142 -15.91 -15.59 -8.76
C ASP A 142 -15.77 -16.98 -9.41
N GLY A 143 -15.10 -17.91 -8.69
CA GLY A 143 -14.93 -19.30 -9.09
C GLY A 143 -13.81 -19.62 -10.08
N GLY A 144 -12.93 -18.67 -10.41
CA GLY A 144 -11.78 -18.85 -11.31
C GLY A 144 -10.48 -19.20 -10.58
N ALA A 145 -9.52 -19.78 -11.33
CA ALA A 145 -8.11 -19.83 -10.88
C ALA A 145 -7.52 -18.43 -10.93
N ALA A 146 -6.61 -18.11 -10.01
CA ALA A 146 -5.81 -16.88 -10.10
C ALA A 146 -5.15 -16.80 -11.48
N GLY A 147 -5.22 -15.64 -12.14
CA GLY A 147 -4.52 -15.40 -13.40
C GLY A 147 -3.01 -15.64 -13.26
N GLU A 148 -2.28 -15.63 -14.36
CA GLU A 148 -0.83 -15.80 -14.32
C GLU A 148 -0.22 -14.80 -13.34
N GLN A 149 0.44 -15.32 -12.30
CA GLN A 149 1.17 -14.52 -11.32
C GLN A 149 2.64 -14.48 -11.69
N HIS A 150 3.22 -13.28 -11.68
CA HIS A 150 4.66 -13.13 -11.69
C HIS A 150 5.13 -12.80 -10.26
N LEU A 151 5.74 -13.79 -9.62
CA LEU A 151 6.29 -13.59 -8.27
C LEU A 151 7.54 -12.72 -8.33
N THR A 152 7.58 -11.71 -7.48
CA THR A 152 8.71 -10.78 -7.36
C THR A 152 9.99 -11.52 -6.97
N THR A 153 11.05 -11.33 -7.73
CA THR A 153 12.39 -11.81 -7.35
C THR A 153 13.14 -10.76 -6.54
N VAL A 154 14.10 -11.20 -5.72
CA VAL A 154 14.98 -10.28 -4.95
C VAL A 154 15.70 -9.30 -5.88
N ARG A 155 16.16 -9.78 -7.03
CA ARG A 155 16.85 -8.94 -8.01
C ARG A 155 15.96 -7.85 -8.59
N GLU A 156 14.72 -8.17 -8.94
CA GLU A 156 13.75 -7.19 -9.44
C GLU A 156 13.46 -6.14 -8.37
N ALA A 157 13.22 -6.56 -7.12
CA ALA A 157 12.95 -5.65 -6.02
C ALA A 157 14.09 -4.64 -5.81
N VAL A 158 15.33 -5.13 -5.72
CA VAL A 158 16.50 -4.26 -5.55
C VAL A 158 16.68 -3.33 -6.75
N THR A 159 16.61 -3.88 -7.99
CA THR A 159 16.78 -3.08 -9.21
C THR A 159 15.70 -1.99 -9.32
N PHE A 160 14.45 -2.33 -9.02
CA PHE A 160 13.34 -1.36 -9.05
C PHE A 160 13.56 -0.24 -8.04
N TYR A 161 13.87 -0.59 -6.79
CA TYR A 161 14.14 0.40 -5.75
C TYR A 161 15.31 1.33 -6.13
N GLU A 162 16.45 0.77 -6.56
CA GLU A 162 17.63 1.56 -6.93
C GLU A 162 17.35 2.53 -8.09
N GLN A 163 16.50 2.15 -9.03
CA GLN A 163 16.19 2.98 -10.20
C GLN A 163 15.09 4.01 -9.96
N THR A 164 14.13 3.71 -9.09
CA THR A 164 12.96 4.55 -8.84
C THR A 164 13.09 5.43 -7.60
N GLY A 165 13.71 4.90 -6.54
CA GLY A 165 13.77 5.57 -5.24
C GLY A 165 12.41 5.62 -4.52
N VAL A 166 11.54 4.62 -4.75
CA VAL A 166 10.24 4.52 -4.04
C VAL A 166 10.42 4.51 -2.53
N ASP A 167 9.46 5.06 -1.82
CA ASP A 167 9.47 5.08 -0.36
C ASP A 167 9.03 3.74 0.23
N VAL A 168 8.19 3.00 -0.51
CA VAL A 168 7.59 1.73 -0.11
C VAL A 168 7.47 0.83 -1.34
N LEU A 169 7.72 -0.47 -1.20
CA LEU A 169 7.64 -1.43 -2.29
C LEU A 169 6.59 -2.52 -2.05
N ALA A 170 5.56 -2.54 -2.89
CA ALA A 170 4.60 -3.64 -2.96
C ALA A 170 5.14 -4.78 -3.82
N ILE A 171 5.00 -6.02 -3.30
CA ILE A 171 5.55 -7.22 -3.91
C ILE A 171 4.50 -8.31 -4.09
N SER A 172 4.65 -9.11 -5.15
CA SER A 172 3.89 -10.33 -5.38
C SER A 172 4.66 -11.53 -4.84
N VAL A 173 4.09 -12.22 -3.85
CA VAL A 173 4.69 -13.40 -3.20
C VAL A 173 3.70 -14.57 -3.07
N GLY A 174 2.72 -14.62 -3.97
CA GLY A 174 1.64 -15.61 -3.95
C GLY A 174 0.34 -15.08 -3.34
N ASN A 175 0.32 -13.81 -2.97
CA ASN A 175 -0.88 -13.08 -2.55
C ASN A 175 -1.80 -12.80 -3.75
N VAL A 176 -3.10 -12.73 -3.48
CA VAL A 176 -4.13 -12.46 -4.50
C VAL A 176 -5.15 -11.49 -3.94
N HIS A 177 -5.78 -10.71 -4.83
CA HIS A 177 -6.93 -9.90 -4.45
C HIS A 177 -8.21 -10.76 -4.47
N GLY A 178 -9.06 -10.56 -3.47
CA GLY A 178 -10.32 -11.30 -3.31
C GLY A 178 -10.25 -12.42 -2.27
N LEU A 179 -11.30 -13.24 -2.20
CA LEU A 179 -11.38 -14.35 -1.25
C LEU A 179 -10.54 -15.53 -1.72
N TYR A 180 -9.69 -16.06 -0.84
CA TYR A 180 -8.91 -17.25 -1.16
C TYR A 180 -9.80 -18.48 -1.22
N HIS A 181 -9.77 -19.20 -2.34
CA HIS A 181 -10.40 -20.52 -2.48
C HIS A 181 -9.39 -21.60 -2.10
N GLY A 182 -9.26 -21.89 -0.79
CA GLY A 182 -8.30 -22.87 -0.26
C GLY A 182 -7.22 -22.21 0.61
N GLU A 183 -6.08 -22.88 0.75
CA GLU A 183 -4.96 -22.34 1.55
C GLU A 183 -4.21 -21.25 0.76
N ALA A 184 -4.00 -20.10 1.42
CA ALA A 184 -3.13 -19.05 0.88
C ALA A 184 -1.68 -19.57 0.80
N ASN A 185 -1.10 -19.56 -0.38
CA ASN A 185 0.26 -20.04 -0.63
C ASN A 185 1.25 -18.86 -0.68
N ILE A 186 1.40 -18.18 0.44
CA ILE A 186 2.31 -17.04 0.56
C ILE A 186 3.75 -17.53 0.75
N ASN A 187 4.65 -17.06 -0.08
CA ASN A 187 6.08 -17.35 0.03
C ASN A 187 6.73 -16.41 1.06
N VAL A 188 6.65 -16.78 2.35
CA VAL A 188 7.18 -15.99 3.47
C VAL A 188 8.71 -15.85 3.39
N GLU A 189 9.42 -16.89 2.95
CA GLU A 189 10.89 -16.85 2.79
C GLU A 189 11.30 -15.76 1.78
N ARG A 190 10.52 -15.60 0.70
CA ARG A 190 10.76 -14.55 -0.31
C ARG A 190 10.56 -13.14 0.27
N ILE A 191 9.59 -12.95 1.17
CA ILE A 191 9.41 -11.68 1.88
C ILE A 191 10.66 -11.36 2.70
N ASP A 192 11.15 -12.32 3.47
CA ASP A 192 12.36 -12.16 4.30
C ASP A 192 13.62 -11.87 3.44
N GLU A 193 13.78 -12.57 2.31
CA GLU A 193 14.88 -12.35 1.36
C GLU A 193 14.85 -10.94 0.77
N ILE A 194 13.69 -10.49 0.29
CA ILE A 194 13.53 -9.15 -0.30
C ILE A 194 13.75 -8.08 0.76
N HIS A 195 13.15 -8.22 1.94
CA HIS A 195 13.34 -7.28 3.04
C HIS A 195 14.81 -7.17 3.46
N ALA A 196 15.51 -8.31 3.57
CA ALA A 196 16.93 -8.31 3.91
C ALA A 196 17.79 -7.59 2.85
N ALA A 197 17.44 -7.73 1.57
CA ALA A 197 18.14 -7.09 0.46
C ALA A 197 17.85 -5.58 0.35
N LEU A 198 16.63 -5.15 0.67
CA LEU A 198 16.20 -3.75 0.62
C LEU A 198 16.58 -2.95 1.88
N GLY A 199 16.92 -3.62 2.99
CA GLY A 199 17.32 -2.98 4.24
C GLY A 199 16.18 -2.23 4.91
N GLU A 200 16.25 -0.90 4.95
CA GLU A 200 15.26 -0.05 5.67
C GLU A 200 13.99 0.26 4.84
N VAL A 201 13.94 -0.16 3.57
CA VAL A 201 12.78 0.10 2.71
C VAL A 201 11.61 -0.78 3.14
N PRO A 202 10.45 -0.21 3.48
CA PRO A 202 9.28 -0.99 3.84
C PRO A 202 8.77 -1.81 2.66
N VAL A 203 8.38 -3.05 2.95
CA VAL A 203 7.80 -3.98 1.98
C VAL A 203 6.32 -4.17 2.29
N VAL A 204 5.49 -4.15 1.27
CA VAL A 204 4.04 -4.25 1.35
C VAL A 204 3.54 -5.52 0.69
N MET A 205 2.51 -6.09 1.28
CA MET A 205 1.75 -7.19 0.71
C MET A 205 0.28 -6.80 0.58
N HIS A 206 -0.22 -6.70 -0.65
CA HIS A 206 -1.64 -6.50 -0.96
C HIS A 206 -2.43 -7.82 -0.87
N GLY A 207 -3.77 -7.73 -0.89
CA GLY A 207 -4.63 -8.92 -0.86
C GLY A 207 -4.64 -9.65 0.48
N GLY A 208 -4.51 -8.92 1.60
CA GLY A 208 -4.42 -9.49 2.95
C GLY A 208 -5.75 -9.91 3.59
N SER A 209 -6.89 -9.62 2.95
CA SER A 209 -8.23 -9.69 3.57
C SER A 209 -8.64 -11.06 4.12
N ASP A 210 -8.19 -12.13 3.51
CA ASP A 210 -8.59 -13.50 3.88
C ASP A 210 -7.38 -14.38 4.23
N ILE A 211 -6.23 -13.75 4.47
CA ILE A 211 -5.03 -14.46 4.87
C ILE A 211 -5.16 -14.89 6.34
N PRO A 212 -4.97 -16.19 6.67
CA PRO A 212 -5.00 -16.64 8.06
C PRO A 212 -4.02 -15.85 8.94
N SER A 213 -4.43 -15.48 10.15
CA SER A 213 -3.64 -14.66 11.09
C SER A 213 -2.22 -15.18 11.32
N ARG A 214 -2.02 -16.51 11.27
CA ARG A 214 -0.69 -17.14 11.36
C ARG A 214 0.27 -16.74 10.23
N LEU A 215 -0.25 -16.36 9.05
CA LEU A 215 0.54 -15.90 7.91
C LEU A 215 0.64 -14.38 7.87
N SER A 216 -0.37 -13.65 8.32
CA SER A 216 -0.35 -12.19 8.40
C SER A 216 0.63 -11.68 9.47
N THR A 217 0.93 -12.49 10.48
CA THR A 217 1.95 -12.21 11.51
C THR A 217 3.33 -12.76 11.16
N ALA A 218 3.46 -13.50 10.05
CA ALA A 218 4.74 -13.99 9.59
C ALA A 218 5.60 -12.80 9.12
N ARG A 219 6.47 -12.36 9.99
CA ARG A 219 7.66 -11.51 9.86
C ARG A 219 7.72 -10.55 8.67
N CYS A 220 6.66 -9.81 8.36
CA CYS A 220 6.80 -8.59 7.57
C CYS A 220 7.50 -7.54 8.43
N GLY A 221 8.82 -7.70 8.62
CA GLY A 221 9.60 -6.72 9.35
C GLY A 221 9.46 -5.36 8.69
N ARG A 222 8.91 -4.36 9.39
CA ARG A 222 8.71 -2.98 8.94
C ARG A 222 7.83 -2.78 7.69
N GLY A 223 7.02 -3.77 7.31
CA GLY A 223 6.04 -3.63 6.24
C GLY A 223 4.63 -3.47 6.78
N TYR A 224 3.67 -3.40 5.89
CA TYR A 224 2.27 -3.52 6.23
C TYR A 224 1.58 -4.55 5.32
N ALA A 225 0.56 -5.20 5.86
CA ALA A 225 -0.34 -6.02 5.07
C ALA A 225 -1.59 -5.21 4.76
N ASN A 226 -1.92 -5.12 3.50
CA ASN A 226 -3.19 -4.56 3.07
C ASN A 226 -4.27 -5.60 3.32
N SER A 227 -5.31 -5.22 4.04
CA SER A 227 -6.51 -6.02 4.15
C SER A 227 -7.73 -5.19 3.78
N ILE A 228 -8.44 -5.62 2.76
CA ILE A 228 -9.83 -5.27 2.41
C ILE A 228 -9.96 -4.03 1.56
#